data_51ab53b253b0067121351449a74a2946
#
_entry.id   51ab53b253b0067121351449a74a2946
#
_cell.length_a   1.000
_cell.length_b   1.000
_cell.length_c   1.000
_cell.angle_alpha   90.00
_cell.angle_beta   90.00
_cell.angle_gamma   90.00
#
_symmetry.space_group_name_H-M   'P 1'
#
loop_
_entity.id
_entity.type
_entity.pdbx_description
1 polymer ?
#
loop_
_entity_poly.entity_id
_entity_poly.type
_entity_poly.pdbx_seq_one_letter_code
_entity_poly.pdbx_strand_id
1 'polypeptide(L)'
;KTKAILISNPGNPTGTVYTKKELYMISEIAKENDLWIISDEVYREFVYDGLEYTSFGNIKEVEDRVIIIDSVSKIYSACGARIGSIASKDKTLIAEILKLCQGRLCVSTLDQVGSVELYNTPSSYFTEVNNEYKNRRDVLYNELIKVKGVICKKPAGAFYIVAKLPIENAEDFVIWMLTDFNKDGETVMACPAEDFYATPGLGRDEIILAYVLKEDDLHKAAIILKEGLEKYLELKNK
;
A
#
# COMPACT_ATOMS: atom_id res chain seq x y z
N LYS A 1 25.60 -10.17 -6.10
CA LYS A 1 24.88 -11.10 -5.19
C LYS A 1 23.35 -10.87 -5.23
N THR A 2 22.89 -9.72 -5.70
CA THR A 2 21.46 -9.43 -5.93
C THR A 2 20.90 -10.41 -6.96
N LYS A 3 19.68 -10.91 -6.77
CA LYS A 3 19.01 -11.85 -7.66
C LYS A 3 17.68 -11.34 -8.19
N ALA A 4 17.06 -10.41 -7.47
CA ALA A 4 15.76 -9.88 -7.84
C ALA A 4 15.59 -8.43 -7.36
N ILE A 5 14.70 -7.71 -8.02
CA ILE A 5 14.13 -6.44 -7.59
C ILE A 5 12.68 -6.74 -7.19
N LEU A 6 12.34 -6.49 -5.93
CA LEU A 6 10.94 -6.53 -5.45
C LEU A 6 10.38 -5.12 -5.46
N ILE A 7 9.26 -4.94 -6.12
CA ILE A 7 8.61 -3.64 -6.24
C ILE A 7 7.09 -3.77 -6.09
N SER A 8 6.49 -2.89 -5.32
CA SER A 8 5.04 -2.75 -5.23
C SER A 8 4.59 -1.55 -6.08
N ASN A 9 3.68 -1.77 -7.03
CA ASN A 9 3.17 -0.72 -7.93
C ASN A 9 1.67 -0.90 -8.17
N PRO A 10 0.83 0.01 -7.66
CA PRO A 10 1.10 1.11 -6.71
C PRO A 10 1.69 0.68 -5.36
N GLY A 11 2.51 1.54 -4.78
CA GLY A 11 3.33 1.22 -3.62
C GLY A 11 2.57 1.23 -2.28
N ASN A 12 2.75 0.19 -1.49
CA ASN A 12 2.41 0.15 -0.07
C ASN A 12 3.72 0.27 0.73
N PRO A 13 3.86 1.25 1.65
CA PRO A 13 2.84 2.19 2.13
C PRO A 13 2.88 3.57 1.46
N THR A 14 3.75 3.84 0.50
CA THR A 14 4.06 5.20 0.03
C THR A 14 2.99 5.80 -0.89
N GLY A 15 2.10 4.99 -1.46
CA GLY A 15 1.14 5.43 -2.48
C GLY A 15 1.80 5.88 -3.79
N THR A 16 3.05 5.51 -4.02
CA THR A 16 3.77 5.84 -5.26
C THR A 16 3.22 5.01 -6.42
N VAL A 17 3.04 5.65 -7.57
CA VAL A 17 2.74 5.00 -8.85
C VAL A 17 3.91 5.29 -9.76
N TYR A 18 4.57 4.24 -10.25
CA TYR A 18 5.69 4.38 -11.15
C TYR A 18 5.21 4.72 -12.56
N THR A 19 5.85 5.70 -13.17
CA THR A 19 5.62 6.05 -14.56
C THR A 19 6.15 4.96 -15.49
N LYS A 20 5.59 4.87 -16.68
CA LYS A 20 6.07 3.93 -17.71
C LYS A 20 7.58 4.07 -17.97
N LYS A 21 8.10 5.29 -17.96
CA LYS A 21 9.53 5.56 -18.11
C LYS A 21 10.37 4.94 -16.98
N GLU A 22 9.93 5.08 -15.74
CA GLU A 22 10.63 4.50 -14.59
C GLU A 22 10.59 2.97 -14.63
N LEU A 23 9.45 2.38 -15.03
CA LEU A 23 9.36 0.93 -15.20
C LEU A 23 10.32 0.41 -16.28
N TYR A 24 10.48 1.13 -17.42
CA TYR A 24 11.45 0.79 -18.43
C TYR A 24 12.89 0.90 -17.91
N MET A 25 13.25 1.94 -17.15
CA MET A 25 14.56 2.07 -16.53
C MET A 25 14.86 0.87 -15.58
N ILE A 26 13.89 0.48 -14.77
CA ILE A 26 14.02 -0.69 -13.89
C ILE A 26 14.21 -1.98 -14.72
N SER A 27 13.48 -2.10 -15.82
CA SER A 27 13.57 -3.23 -16.74
C SER A 27 14.95 -3.34 -17.40
N GLU A 28 15.54 -2.22 -17.82
CA GLU A 28 16.90 -2.19 -18.35
C GLU A 28 17.92 -2.64 -17.31
N ILE A 29 17.85 -2.10 -16.09
CA ILE A 29 18.72 -2.52 -14.98
C ILE A 29 18.59 -4.02 -14.69
N ALA A 30 17.36 -4.54 -14.65
CA ALA A 30 17.12 -5.95 -14.41
C ALA A 30 17.71 -6.83 -15.52
N LYS A 31 17.58 -6.42 -16.78
CA LYS A 31 18.12 -7.14 -17.94
C LYS A 31 19.65 -7.12 -17.95
N GLU A 32 20.27 -5.95 -17.74
CA GLU A 32 21.73 -5.79 -17.74
C GLU A 32 22.43 -6.59 -16.63
N ASN A 33 21.75 -6.77 -15.49
CA ASN A 33 22.30 -7.43 -14.30
C ASN A 33 21.76 -8.84 -14.06
N ASP A 34 21.02 -9.40 -15.01
CA ASP A 34 20.39 -10.73 -14.93
C ASP A 34 19.56 -10.90 -13.64
N LEU A 35 18.65 -9.93 -13.37
CA LEU A 35 17.79 -9.92 -12.21
C LEU A 35 16.35 -10.28 -12.56
N TRP A 36 15.68 -10.95 -11.65
CA TRP A 36 14.22 -11.09 -11.66
C TRP A 36 13.54 -9.81 -11.22
N ILE A 37 12.36 -9.55 -11.77
CA ILE A 37 11.46 -8.49 -11.30
C ILE A 37 10.27 -9.17 -10.62
N ILE A 38 10.11 -8.99 -9.32
CA ILE A 38 8.95 -9.42 -8.55
C ILE A 38 8.06 -8.20 -8.39
N SER A 39 6.94 -8.17 -9.12
CA SER A 39 6.01 -7.05 -9.16
C SER A 39 4.76 -7.38 -8.35
N ASP A 40 4.61 -6.74 -7.19
CA ASP A 40 3.37 -6.78 -6.42
C ASP A 40 2.40 -5.73 -6.98
N GLU A 41 1.34 -6.22 -7.63
CA GLU A 41 0.37 -5.41 -8.37
C GLU A 41 -1.03 -5.42 -7.73
N VAL A 42 -1.13 -5.80 -6.46
CA VAL A 42 -2.43 -5.93 -5.74
C VAL A 42 -3.22 -4.62 -5.66
N TYR A 43 -2.59 -3.46 -5.87
CA TYR A 43 -3.22 -2.15 -5.85
C TYR A 43 -3.42 -1.55 -7.25
N ARG A 44 -3.30 -2.30 -8.34
CA ARG A 44 -3.31 -1.78 -9.72
C ARG A 44 -4.56 -0.96 -10.09
N GLU A 45 -5.71 -1.24 -9.47
CA GLU A 45 -6.95 -0.51 -9.72
C GLU A 45 -7.05 0.79 -8.89
N PHE A 46 -6.16 0.99 -7.90
CA PHE A 46 -6.14 2.18 -7.06
C PHE A 46 -5.07 3.15 -7.56
N VAL A 47 -5.38 3.85 -8.65
CA VAL A 47 -4.53 4.88 -9.26
C VAL A 47 -5.37 6.13 -9.49
N TYR A 48 -4.88 7.27 -9.06
CA TYR A 48 -5.66 8.51 -8.95
C TYR A 48 -5.19 9.59 -9.90
N ASP A 49 -6.02 10.64 -10.02
CA ASP A 49 -5.71 11.90 -10.71
C ASP A 49 -5.35 11.73 -12.20
N GLY A 50 -5.96 10.73 -12.86
CA GLY A 50 -5.77 10.48 -14.30
C GLY A 50 -4.42 9.88 -14.66
N LEU A 51 -3.66 9.37 -13.68
CA LEU A 51 -2.45 8.61 -13.96
C LEU A 51 -2.77 7.27 -14.59
N GLU A 52 -1.90 6.82 -15.50
CA GLU A 52 -2.01 5.51 -16.12
C GLU A 52 -1.18 4.48 -15.36
N TYR A 53 -1.81 3.36 -15.03
CA TYR A 53 -1.12 2.19 -14.52
C TYR A 53 -0.49 1.39 -15.64
N THR A 54 0.73 0.94 -15.44
CA THR A 54 1.42 0.00 -16.34
C THR A 54 1.94 -1.19 -15.53
N SER A 55 1.57 -2.41 -15.96
CA SER A 55 2.11 -3.66 -15.39
C SER A 55 3.47 -3.97 -16.00
N PHE A 56 4.39 -4.53 -15.20
CA PHE A 56 5.63 -5.12 -15.73
C PHE A 56 5.37 -6.27 -16.69
N GLY A 57 4.25 -6.98 -16.56
CA GLY A 57 3.83 -8.03 -17.48
C GLY A 57 3.56 -7.55 -18.91
N ASN A 58 3.40 -6.24 -19.11
CA ASN A 58 3.22 -5.63 -20.43
C ASN A 58 4.51 -5.15 -21.08
N ILE A 59 5.67 -5.27 -20.39
CA ILE A 59 6.99 -4.86 -20.89
C ILE A 59 7.67 -6.07 -21.52
N LYS A 60 7.64 -6.12 -22.85
CA LYS A 60 8.11 -7.29 -23.62
C LYS A 60 9.59 -7.59 -23.43
N GLU A 61 10.40 -6.56 -23.18
CA GLU A 61 11.86 -6.63 -23.05
C GLU A 61 12.31 -7.46 -21.84
N VAL A 62 11.42 -7.69 -20.87
CA VAL A 62 11.71 -8.41 -19.62
C VAL A 62 10.65 -9.47 -19.27
N GLU A 63 9.76 -9.81 -20.20
CA GLU A 63 8.63 -10.72 -19.93
C GLU A 63 9.05 -12.13 -19.48
N ASP A 64 10.29 -12.53 -19.77
CA ASP A 64 10.91 -13.80 -19.41
C ASP A 64 11.41 -13.83 -17.95
N ARG A 65 11.51 -12.67 -17.31
CA ARG A 65 12.06 -12.49 -15.96
C ARG A 65 11.13 -11.74 -15.00
N VAL A 66 9.85 -11.60 -15.34
CA VAL A 66 8.83 -10.97 -14.48
C VAL A 66 8.02 -12.01 -13.75
N ILE A 67 7.82 -11.76 -12.47
CA ILE A 67 6.91 -12.48 -11.59
C ILE A 67 5.89 -11.47 -11.09
N ILE A 68 4.63 -11.63 -11.50
CA ILE A 68 3.53 -10.79 -11.03
C ILE A 68 2.88 -11.46 -9.84
N ILE A 69 2.67 -10.70 -8.78
CA ILE A 69 1.89 -11.10 -7.60
C ILE A 69 0.59 -10.28 -7.60
N ASP A 70 -0.53 -10.97 -7.50
CA ASP A 70 -1.86 -10.38 -7.48
C ASP A 70 -2.78 -11.04 -6.46
N SER A 71 -3.88 -10.39 -6.12
CA SER A 71 -4.85 -10.91 -5.16
C SER A 71 -6.24 -10.30 -5.37
N VAL A 72 -7.27 -11.08 -5.09
CA VAL A 72 -8.66 -10.59 -5.03
C VAL A 72 -8.91 -9.69 -3.82
N SER A 73 -7.99 -9.67 -2.86
CA SER A 73 -8.16 -9.04 -1.54
C SER A 73 -8.47 -7.56 -1.61
N LYS A 74 -7.78 -6.81 -2.48
CA LYS A 74 -7.87 -5.35 -2.53
C LYS A 74 -8.84 -4.89 -3.62
N ILE A 75 -8.65 -5.38 -4.82
CA ILE A 75 -9.42 -5.01 -6.01
C ILE A 75 -10.91 -5.26 -5.82
N TYR A 76 -11.28 -6.39 -5.22
CA TYR A 76 -12.67 -6.80 -5.04
C TYR A 76 -13.14 -6.70 -3.58
N SER A 77 -12.37 -6.07 -2.69
CA SER A 77 -12.65 -6.02 -1.24
C SER A 77 -12.89 -7.40 -0.61
N ALA A 78 -12.27 -8.45 -1.19
CA ALA A 78 -12.45 -9.86 -0.82
C ALA A 78 -11.27 -10.41 -0.01
N CYS A 79 -10.76 -9.62 0.95
CA CYS A 79 -9.57 -10.00 1.74
C CYS A 79 -9.80 -11.27 2.60
N GLY A 80 -11.04 -11.55 2.97
CA GLY A 80 -11.41 -12.76 3.71
C GLY A 80 -11.31 -14.05 2.90
N ALA A 81 -11.41 -14.00 1.57
CA ALA A 81 -11.31 -15.17 0.69
C ALA A 81 -9.90 -15.80 0.67
N ARG A 82 -8.87 -15.06 1.04
CA ARG A 82 -7.47 -15.55 1.10
C ARG A 82 -6.95 -16.10 -0.22
N ILE A 83 -7.32 -15.48 -1.34
CA ILE A 83 -6.93 -15.88 -2.69
C ILE A 83 -5.98 -14.87 -3.29
N GLY A 84 -4.85 -15.36 -3.77
CA GLY A 84 -3.88 -14.63 -4.57
C GLY A 84 -3.34 -15.50 -5.68
N SER A 85 -2.61 -14.90 -6.60
CA SER A 85 -2.03 -15.57 -7.76
C SER A 85 -0.60 -15.10 -8.00
N ILE A 86 0.17 -15.99 -8.61
CA ILE A 86 1.49 -15.69 -9.16
C ILE A 86 1.42 -15.97 -10.66
N ALA A 87 1.87 -15.03 -11.47
CA ALA A 87 1.94 -15.18 -12.90
C ALA A 87 3.35 -14.88 -13.42
N SER A 88 3.85 -15.73 -14.33
CA SER A 88 5.11 -15.54 -15.05
C SER A 88 5.05 -16.26 -16.39
N LYS A 89 5.83 -15.80 -17.37
CA LYS A 89 6.03 -16.51 -18.63
C LYS A 89 7.09 -17.61 -18.55
N ASP A 90 7.91 -17.62 -17.51
CA ASP A 90 8.87 -18.70 -17.25
C ASP A 90 8.15 -19.95 -16.71
N LYS A 91 8.00 -20.94 -17.59
CA LYS A 91 7.34 -22.22 -17.26
C LYS A 91 8.11 -23.03 -16.25
N THR A 92 9.43 -22.95 -16.24
CA THR A 92 10.29 -23.67 -15.28
C THR A 92 10.07 -23.11 -13.88
N LEU A 93 10.11 -21.80 -13.74
CA LEU A 93 9.81 -21.12 -12.47
C LEU A 93 8.41 -21.46 -11.95
N ILE A 94 7.40 -21.42 -12.81
CA ILE A 94 6.02 -21.77 -12.42
C ILE A 94 5.92 -23.21 -11.97
N ALA A 95 6.62 -24.15 -12.62
CA ALA A 95 6.64 -25.55 -12.21
C ALA A 95 7.27 -25.74 -10.81
N GLU A 96 8.33 -24.99 -10.48
CA GLU A 96 8.95 -25.02 -9.16
C GLU A 96 8.06 -24.38 -8.08
N ILE A 97 7.44 -23.24 -8.40
CA ILE A 97 6.47 -22.58 -7.50
C ILE A 97 5.28 -23.52 -7.23
N LEU A 98 4.79 -24.24 -8.24
CA LEU A 98 3.69 -25.20 -8.07
C LEU A 98 4.04 -26.28 -7.04
N LYS A 99 5.27 -26.80 -7.01
CA LYS A 99 5.71 -27.77 -5.99
C LYS A 99 5.59 -27.21 -4.57
N LEU A 100 5.98 -25.94 -4.38
CA LEU A 100 5.82 -25.25 -3.10
C LEU A 100 4.35 -25.07 -2.72
N CYS A 101 3.50 -24.72 -3.69
CA CYS A 101 2.06 -24.61 -3.49
C CYS A 101 1.42 -25.95 -3.12
N GLN A 102 1.86 -27.05 -3.74
CA GLN A 102 1.40 -28.39 -3.42
C GLN A 102 1.82 -28.82 -2.00
N GLY A 103 3.03 -28.47 -1.57
CA GLY A 103 3.49 -28.72 -0.19
C GLY A 103 2.66 -28.00 0.86
N ARG A 104 2.16 -26.82 0.56
CA ARG A 104 1.29 -26.00 1.41
C ARG A 104 -0.18 -26.39 1.33
N LEU A 105 -0.59 -27.16 0.34
CA LEU A 105 -1.94 -27.43 -0.10
C LEU A 105 -2.62 -26.22 -0.82
N CYS A 106 -3.77 -26.46 -1.44
CA CYS A 106 -4.51 -25.39 -2.15
C CYS A 106 -5.27 -24.48 -1.17
N VAL A 107 -5.62 -23.30 -1.66
CA VAL A 107 -6.59 -22.43 -0.97
C VAL A 107 -7.99 -23.07 -1.06
N SER A 108 -8.90 -22.64 -0.14
CA SER A 108 -10.25 -23.17 -0.06
C SER A 108 -10.96 -23.25 -1.42
N THR A 109 -11.45 -24.42 -1.79
CA THR A 109 -12.18 -24.64 -3.07
C THR A 109 -13.46 -23.81 -3.14
N LEU A 110 -14.17 -23.63 -2.03
CA LEU A 110 -15.38 -22.80 -1.98
C LEU A 110 -15.05 -21.34 -2.29
N ASP A 111 -13.98 -20.82 -1.70
CA ASP A 111 -13.54 -19.45 -1.96
C ASP A 111 -13.05 -19.28 -3.40
N GLN A 112 -12.39 -20.30 -3.98
CA GLN A 112 -12.01 -20.26 -5.39
C GLN A 112 -13.24 -20.17 -6.30
N VAL A 113 -14.23 -21.05 -6.10
CA VAL A 113 -15.48 -21.05 -6.88
C VAL A 113 -16.22 -19.72 -6.72
N GLY A 114 -16.37 -19.22 -5.48
CA GLY A 114 -16.99 -17.92 -5.23
C GLY A 114 -16.24 -16.74 -5.86
N SER A 115 -14.91 -16.84 -5.98
CA SER A 115 -14.10 -15.77 -6.57
C SER A 115 -14.14 -15.73 -8.10
N VAL A 116 -14.62 -16.76 -8.77
CA VAL A 116 -14.75 -16.76 -10.26
C VAL A 116 -15.60 -15.58 -10.73
N GLU A 117 -16.72 -15.32 -10.06
CA GLU A 117 -17.62 -14.23 -10.43
C GLU A 117 -17.04 -12.83 -10.18
N LEU A 118 -16.03 -12.69 -9.33
CA LEU A 118 -15.35 -11.42 -9.14
C LEU A 118 -14.68 -10.92 -10.43
N TYR A 119 -14.18 -11.83 -11.24
CA TYR A 119 -13.55 -11.50 -12.53
C TYR A 119 -14.55 -11.08 -13.61
N ASN A 120 -15.86 -11.29 -13.38
CA ASN A 120 -16.95 -10.79 -14.21
C ASN A 120 -17.46 -9.42 -13.79
N THR A 121 -16.85 -8.83 -12.76
CA THR A 121 -17.22 -7.49 -12.25
C THR A 121 -17.08 -6.43 -13.35
N PRO A 122 -18.11 -5.62 -13.60
CA PRO A 122 -18.05 -4.61 -14.66
C PRO A 122 -17.04 -3.50 -14.33
N SER A 123 -16.46 -2.90 -15.36
CA SER A 123 -15.47 -1.81 -15.20
C SER A 123 -15.99 -0.59 -14.42
N SER A 124 -17.31 -0.36 -14.44
CA SER A 124 -17.94 0.71 -13.65
C SER A 124 -17.69 0.57 -12.15
N TYR A 125 -17.66 -0.65 -11.62
CA TYR A 125 -17.32 -0.90 -10.22
C TYR A 125 -15.94 -0.34 -9.86
N PHE A 126 -14.93 -0.60 -10.68
CA PHE A 126 -13.56 -0.10 -10.40
C PHE A 126 -13.50 1.42 -10.47
N THR A 127 -14.25 2.03 -11.39
CA THR A 127 -14.36 3.48 -11.49
C THR A 127 -15.01 4.09 -10.23
N GLU A 128 -16.08 3.49 -9.74
CA GLU A 128 -16.78 3.94 -8.53
C GLU A 128 -15.90 3.79 -7.29
N VAL A 129 -15.27 2.62 -7.12
CA VAL A 129 -14.35 2.35 -5.99
C VAL A 129 -13.16 3.28 -6.03
N ASN A 130 -12.58 3.52 -7.21
CA ASN A 130 -11.44 4.43 -7.36
C ASN A 130 -11.81 5.87 -6.97
N ASN A 131 -12.97 6.36 -7.41
CA ASN A 131 -13.47 7.68 -7.03
C ASN A 131 -13.71 7.80 -5.53
N GLU A 132 -14.30 6.79 -4.90
CA GLU A 132 -14.52 6.74 -3.45
C GLU A 132 -13.19 6.82 -2.68
N TYR A 133 -12.21 5.99 -3.03
CA TYR A 133 -10.90 6.02 -2.35
C TYR A 133 -10.10 7.30 -2.64
N LYS A 134 -10.27 7.88 -3.82
CA LYS A 134 -9.72 9.21 -4.13
C LYS A 134 -10.29 10.29 -3.20
N ASN A 135 -11.59 10.29 -2.96
CA ASN A 135 -12.25 11.23 -2.04
C ASN A 135 -11.75 11.02 -0.60
N ARG A 136 -11.71 9.78 -0.12
CA ARG A 136 -11.16 9.42 1.20
C ARG A 136 -9.73 9.91 1.36
N ARG A 137 -8.87 9.67 0.37
CA ARG A 137 -7.50 10.19 0.33
C ARG A 137 -7.48 11.71 0.47
N ASP A 138 -8.30 12.39 -0.32
CA ASP A 138 -8.30 13.85 -0.37
C ASP A 138 -8.77 14.46 0.94
N VAL A 139 -9.76 13.87 1.61
CA VAL A 139 -10.19 14.28 2.97
C VAL A 139 -9.03 14.14 3.95
N LEU A 140 -8.44 12.96 4.07
CA LEU A 140 -7.35 12.74 5.04
C LEU A 140 -6.13 13.62 4.74
N TYR A 141 -5.69 13.67 3.49
CA TYR A 141 -4.55 14.48 3.07
C TYR A 141 -4.75 15.97 3.39
N ASN A 142 -5.92 16.51 3.03
CA ASN A 142 -6.23 17.94 3.24
C ASN A 142 -6.29 18.30 4.72
N GLU A 143 -6.67 17.39 5.60
CA GLU A 143 -6.62 17.63 7.05
C GLU A 143 -5.18 17.53 7.60
N LEU A 144 -4.41 16.54 7.16
CA LEU A 144 -3.03 16.36 7.64
C LEU A 144 -2.12 17.55 7.30
N ILE A 145 -2.23 18.11 6.09
CA ILE A 145 -1.38 19.26 5.69
C ILE A 145 -1.70 20.56 6.44
N LYS A 146 -2.86 20.65 7.13
CA LYS A 146 -3.20 21.78 8.00
C LYS A 146 -2.50 21.72 9.36
N VAL A 147 -1.98 20.55 9.74
CA VAL A 147 -1.35 20.37 11.04
C VAL A 147 0.09 20.90 10.99
N LYS A 148 0.40 21.85 11.87
CA LYS A 148 1.72 22.50 11.90
C LYS A 148 2.84 21.49 12.10
N GLY A 149 3.80 21.51 11.20
CA GLY A 149 5.00 20.64 11.26
C GLY A 149 4.80 19.25 10.66
N VAL A 150 3.60 18.87 10.26
CA VAL A 150 3.35 17.63 9.51
C VAL A 150 3.76 17.80 8.06
N ILE A 151 4.49 16.81 7.54
CA ILE A 151 4.91 16.74 6.14
C ILE A 151 4.41 15.43 5.56
N CYS A 152 3.61 15.50 4.50
CA CYS A 152 3.20 14.32 3.77
C CYS A 152 3.06 14.62 2.27
N LYS A 153 3.36 13.62 1.45
CA LYS A 153 3.12 13.66 0.01
C LYS A 153 1.73 13.09 -0.27
N LYS A 154 0.98 13.74 -1.17
CA LYS A 154 -0.31 13.22 -1.60
C LYS A 154 -0.11 11.90 -2.34
N PRO A 155 -0.71 10.78 -1.90
CA PRO A 155 -0.55 9.49 -2.56
C PRO A 155 -1.13 9.51 -3.98
N ALA A 156 -0.42 8.91 -4.92
CA ALA A 156 -0.85 8.75 -6.30
C ALA A 156 -1.65 7.46 -6.54
N GLY A 157 -1.51 6.49 -5.62
CA GLY A 157 -2.21 5.20 -5.68
C GLY A 157 -2.27 4.49 -4.34
N ALA A 158 -2.72 3.24 -4.34
CA ALA A 158 -3.03 2.43 -3.16
C ALA A 158 -4.02 3.14 -2.22
N PHE A 159 -4.02 2.84 -0.93
CA PHE A 159 -4.88 3.54 0.05
C PHE A 159 -4.18 3.82 1.38
N TYR A 160 -2.90 4.17 1.29
CA TYR A 160 -2.07 4.55 2.43
C TYR A 160 -1.46 5.94 2.23
N ILE A 161 -1.19 6.61 3.33
CA ILE A 161 -0.42 7.85 3.37
C ILE A 161 0.65 7.74 4.45
N VAL A 162 1.87 8.14 4.11
CA VAL A 162 2.96 8.30 5.06
C VAL A 162 3.04 9.77 5.44
N ALA A 163 3.00 10.04 6.73
CA ALA A 163 3.10 11.39 7.28
C ALA A 163 4.26 11.47 8.28
N LYS A 164 5.18 12.39 8.03
CA LYS A 164 6.21 12.78 8.98
C LYS A 164 5.62 13.77 9.98
N LEU A 165 5.80 13.49 11.26
CA LEU A 165 5.32 14.30 12.37
C LEU A 165 6.46 15.08 13.01
N PRO A 166 6.19 16.23 13.65
CA PRO A 166 7.21 17.00 14.37
C PRO A 166 7.51 16.41 15.75
N ILE A 167 7.89 15.13 15.81
CA ILE A 167 8.17 14.35 17.00
C ILE A 167 9.50 13.60 16.84
N GLU A 168 10.06 13.08 17.92
CA GLU A 168 11.32 12.33 17.89
C GLU A 168 11.10 10.84 17.57
N ASN A 169 9.99 10.26 18.04
CA ASN A 169 9.68 8.84 17.91
C ASN A 169 8.18 8.62 17.71
N ALA A 170 7.83 8.06 16.56
CA ALA A 170 6.44 7.79 16.19
C ALA A 170 5.85 6.59 16.96
N GLU A 171 6.67 5.61 17.35
CA GLU A 171 6.19 4.48 18.15
C GLU A 171 5.75 4.93 19.54
N ASP A 172 6.58 5.75 20.22
CA ASP A 172 6.22 6.34 21.53
C ASP A 172 4.93 7.15 21.43
N PHE A 173 4.78 7.94 20.35
CA PHE A 173 3.57 8.72 20.11
C PHE A 173 2.35 7.84 19.91
N VAL A 174 2.44 6.80 19.07
CA VAL A 174 1.33 5.88 18.82
C VAL A 174 0.93 5.12 20.08
N ILE A 175 1.90 4.64 20.86
CA ILE A 175 1.62 3.99 22.16
C ILE A 175 0.88 4.97 23.08
N TRP A 176 1.37 6.20 23.22
CA TRP A 176 0.72 7.22 24.05
C TRP A 176 -0.70 7.56 23.57
N MET A 177 -0.92 7.64 22.27
CA MET A 177 -2.27 7.82 21.69
C MET A 177 -3.23 6.71 22.12
N LEU A 178 -2.75 5.48 22.26
CA LEU A 178 -3.59 4.33 22.59
C LEU A 178 -3.77 4.13 24.10
N THR A 179 -2.82 4.56 24.93
CA THR A 179 -2.83 4.28 26.37
C THR A 179 -3.27 5.49 27.22
N ASP A 180 -2.90 6.70 26.81
CA ASP A 180 -3.02 7.90 27.64
C ASP A 180 -3.92 8.99 27.07
N PHE A 181 -4.12 8.97 25.74
CA PHE A 181 -4.92 9.98 25.06
C PHE A 181 -6.29 9.45 24.63
N ASN A 182 -7.31 10.24 24.88
CA ASN A 182 -8.61 10.07 24.23
C ASN A 182 -9.30 11.44 24.08
N LYS A 183 -10.15 11.53 23.06
CA LYS A 183 -11.09 12.62 22.85
C LYS A 183 -12.50 12.04 22.88
N ASP A 184 -13.27 12.39 23.89
CA ASP A 184 -14.65 11.91 24.07
C ASP A 184 -14.77 10.37 24.06
N GLY A 185 -13.76 9.66 24.58
CA GLY A 185 -13.69 8.20 24.60
C GLY A 185 -13.16 7.56 23.32
N GLU A 186 -12.66 8.33 22.37
CA GLU A 186 -12.12 7.83 21.10
C GLU A 186 -10.66 8.22 20.91
N THR A 187 -9.92 7.39 20.18
CA THR A 187 -8.55 7.65 19.76
C THR A 187 -8.30 7.14 18.34
N VAL A 188 -7.13 7.41 17.80
CA VAL A 188 -6.69 6.96 16.47
C VAL A 188 -5.49 6.03 16.61
N MET A 189 -5.58 4.88 15.92
CA MET A 189 -4.45 3.97 15.76
C MET A 189 -3.76 4.26 14.44
N ALA A 190 -2.46 4.51 14.49
CA ALA A 190 -1.57 4.61 13.33
C ALA A 190 -0.49 3.53 13.40
N CYS A 191 0.19 3.27 12.31
CA CYS A 191 1.33 2.36 12.29
C CYS A 191 2.63 3.19 12.24
N PRO A 192 3.59 3.02 13.17
CA PRO A 192 4.92 3.61 13.05
C PRO A 192 5.61 3.11 11.78
N ALA A 193 6.39 3.97 11.12
CA ALA A 193 6.98 3.65 9.82
C ALA A 193 8.44 3.15 9.89
N GLU A 194 9.13 3.23 11.01
CA GLU A 194 10.55 2.91 11.15
C GLU A 194 10.88 1.50 10.62
N ASP A 195 10.07 0.50 10.98
CA ASP A 195 10.28 -0.90 10.57
C ASP A 195 10.08 -1.17 9.06
N PHE A 196 9.57 -0.20 8.30
CA PHE A 196 9.44 -0.27 6.84
C PHE A 196 10.70 0.19 6.10
N TYR A 197 11.69 0.71 6.83
CA TYR A 197 12.96 1.16 6.28
C TYR A 197 14.07 0.15 6.52
N ALA A 198 14.83 -0.16 5.48
CA ALA A 198 16.02 -1.01 5.60
C ALA A 198 17.21 -0.27 6.28
N THR A 199 17.22 1.06 6.24
CA THR A 199 18.26 1.89 6.85
C THR A 199 17.85 2.28 8.26
N PRO A 200 18.62 1.89 9.30
CA PRO A 200 18.29 2.24 10.68
C PRO A 200 18.14 3.75 10.90
N GLY A 201 17.14 4.14 11.66
CA GLY A 201 16.84 5.53 12.03
C GLY A 201 16.06 6.34 10.99
N LEU A 202 15.78 5.79 9.80
CA LEU A 202 14.82 6.39 8.88
C LEU A 202 13.40 6.02 9.29
N GLY A 203 12.44 6.93 9.05
CA GLY A 203 11.02 6.72 9.35
C GLY A 203 10.66 6.82 10.84
N ARG A 204 11.62 7.14 11.70
CA ARG A 204 11.43 7.19 13.15
C ARG A 204 10.37 8.21 13.61
N ASP A 205 10.21 9.27 12.86
CA ASP A 205 9.23 10.34 13.08
C ASP A 205 8.05 10.28 12.09
N GLU A 206 7.84 9.12 11.46
CA GLU A 206 6.81 8.91 10.45
C GLU A 206 5.75 7.90 10.91
N ILE A 207 4.51 8.15 10.49
CA ILE A 207 3.39 7.23 10.66
C ILE A 207 2.77 6.88 9.31
N ILE A 208 2.18 5.69 9.25
CA ILE A 208 1.38 5.20 8.13
C ILE A 208 -0.09 5.20 8.55
N LEU A 209 -0.94 5.81 7.72
CA LEU A 209 -2.39 5.80 7.89
C LEU A 209 -3.04 5.17 6.66
N ALA A 210 -4.06 4.32 6.88
CA ALA A 210 -4.88 3.78 5.81
C ALA A 210 -6.20 4.57 5.72
N TYR A 211 -6.54 5.09 4.53
CA TYR A 211 -7.80 5.83 4.33
C TYR A 211 -8.93 4.90 3.87
N VAL A 212 -9.21 3.90 4.72
CA VAL A 212 -10.22 2.86 4.46
C VAL A 212 -11.59 3.13 5.09
N LEU A 213 -11.67 4.12 5.98
CA LEU A 213 -12.92 4.54 6.61
C LEU A 213 -13.71 5.49 5.68
N LYS A 214 -14.96 5.78 6.05
CA LYS A 214 -15.78 6.78 5.36
C LYS A 214 -15.20 8.18 5.55
N GLU A 215 -15.56 9.11 4.67
CA GLU A 215 -15.03 10.49 4.67
C GLU A 215 -15.24 11.20 6.02
N ASP A 216 -16.43 11.10 6.62
CA ASP A 216 -16.72 11.70 7.92
C ASP A 216 -15.86 11.13 9.05
N ASP A 217 -15.65 9.81 9.05
CA ASP A 217 -14.80 9.13 10.04
C ASP A 217 -13.33 9.51 9.85
N LEU A 218 -12.87 9.64 8.60
CA LEU A 218 -11.51 10.09 8.30
C LEU A 218 -11.27 11.54 8.72
N HIS A 219 -12.25 12.42 8.50
CA HIS A 219 -12.21 13.81 8.98
C HIS A 219 -12.11 13.85 10.50
N LYS A 220 -12.96 13.08 11.20
CA LYS A 220 -12.93 12.96 12.66
C LYS A 220 -11.59 12.39 13.16
N ALA A 221 -11.09 11.32 12.54
CA ALA A 221 -9.80 10.73 12.88
C ALA A 221 -8.65 11.72 12.72
N ALA A 222 -8.65 12.52 11.67
CA ALA A 222 -7.63 13.56 11.46
C ALA A 222 -7.67 14.65 12.54
N ILE A 223 -8.87 15.06 13.00
CA ILE A 223 -9.02 16.01 14.11
C ILE A 223 -8.47 15.41 15.41
N ILE A 224 -8.82 14.17 15.72
CA ILE A 224 -8.34 13.46 16.92
C ILE A 224 -6.82 13.33 16.89
N LEU A 225 -6.24 12.95 15.75
CA LEU A 225 -4.79 12.85 15.56
C LEU A 225 -4.09 14.20 15.78
N LYS A 226 -4.65 15.29 15.23
CA LYS A 226 -4.15 16.65 15.40
C LYS A 226 -4.11 17.05 16.87
N GLU A 227 -5.23 16.92 17.57
CA GLU A 227 -5.33 17.29 18.98
C GLU A 227 -4.41 16.43 19.86
N GLY A 228 -4.32 15.13 19.55
CA GLY A 228 -3.37 14.24 20.21
C GLY A 228 -1.93 14.68 20.00
N LEU A 229 -1.55 15.03 18.77
CA LEU A 229 -0.20 15.51 18.47
C LEU A 229 0.12 16.82 19.20
N GLU A 230 -0.79 17.79 19.19
CA GLU A 230 -0.62 19.05 19.91
C GLU A 230 -0.39 18.82 21.41
N LYS A 231 -1.22 17.97 22.03
CA LYS A 231 -1.10 17.64 23.46
C LYS A 231 0.16 16.84 23.78
N TYR A 232 0.58 15.92 22.92
CA TYR A 232 1.83 15.17 23.08
C TYR A 232 3.04 16.10 23.05
N LEU A 233 3.08 17.05 22.12
CA LEU A 233 4.15 18.04 22.03
C LEU A 233 4.20 18.97 23.24
N GLU A 234 3.06 19.38 23.79
CA GLU A 234 3.00 20.16 25.03
C GLU A 234 3.58 19.41 26.24
N LEU A 235 3.36 18.09 26.32
CA LEU A 235 3.89 17.24 27.40
C LEU A 235 5.41 17.06 27.28
N LYS A 236 5.94 16.95 26.07
CA LYS A 236 7.39 16.77 25.83
C LYS A 236 8.21 18.07 25.99
N ASN A 237 7.56 19.23 25.90
CA ASN A 237 8.20 20.54 26.08
C ASN A 237 8.16 21.04 27.54
N LYS A 238 7.64 20.27 28.47
CA LYS A 238 7.66 20.52 29.93
C LYS A 238 8.76 19.72 30.61
#